data_8ebcff8f3a1e0597703f10c8ae41488a
#
_entry.id   8ebcff8f3a1e0597703f10c8ae41488a
#
_cell.length_a   1.000
_cell.length_b   1.000
_cell.length_c   1.000
_cell.angle_alpha   90.00
_cell.angle_beta   90.00
_cell.angle_gamma   90.00
#
_symmetry.space_group_name_H-M   'P 1'
#
loop_
_entity.id
_entity.type
_entity.pdbx_description
1 polymer ?
#
loop_
_entity_poly.entity_id
_entity_poly.type
_entity_poly.pdbx_seq_one_letter_code
_entity_poly.pdbx_strand_id
1 'polypeptide(L)'
;MVLVDTSVWIRALSNRHPFVEELDRLLDGEEVTGHDLIYGELLIGDLGGRKELLATYTHFAQAATLPHQDVVAFVEGRRLHGRGVGWIDVHLLASAIVSGLKLWTADPRLSAMANEFGVEYRLPN
;
A
#
# COMPACT_ATOMS: atom_id res chain seq x y z
N MET A 1 11.20 5.10 2.22
CA MET A 1 10.53 3.79 2.24
C MET A 1 9.16 3.94 1.61
N VAL A 2 8.70 2.90 0.97
CA VAL A 2 7.47 2.91 0.17
C VAL A 2 6.53 1.81 0.65
N LEU A 3 5.31 2.20 1.02
CA LEU A 3 4.22 1.27 1.29
C LEU A 3 3.52 1.00 -0.04
N VAL A 4 3.56 -0.26 -0.49
CA VAL A 4 3.08 -0.67 -1.81
C VAL A 4 1.71 -1.31 -1.65
N ASP A 5 0.68 -0.66 -2.21
CA ASP A 5 -0.70 -1.15 -2.17
C ASP A 5 -0.86 -2.48 -2.92
N THR A 6 -1.82 -3.26 -2.50
CA THR A 6 -2.16 -4.55 -3.12
C THR A 6 -2.39 -4.42 -4.63
N SER A 7 -2.99 -3.32 -5.08
CA SER A 7 -3.24 -3.08 -6.51
C SER A 7 -1.96 -3.09 -7.34
N VAL A 8 -0.85 -2.61 -6.78
CA VAL A 8 0.46 -2.63 -7.43
C VAL A 8 1.05 -4.04 -7.41
N TRP A 9 0.99 -4.71 -6.25
CA TRP A 9 1.48 -6.09 -6.14
C TRP A 9 0.84 -7.01 -7.18
N ILE A 10 -0.48 -6.92 -7.31
CA ILE A 10 -1.22 -7.76 -8.27
C ILE A 10 -0.79 -7.49 -9.70
N ARG A 11 -0.58 -6.22 -10.07
CA ARG A 11 -0.11 -5.87 -11.40
C ARG A 11 1.31 -6.35 -11.66
N ALA A 12 2.19 -6.21 -10.68
CA ALA A 12 3.56 -6.70 -10.79
C ALA A 12 3.60 -8.23 -10.89
N LEU A 13 2.80 -8.94 -10.11
CA LEU A 13 2.69 -10.41 -10.18
C LEU A 13 2.14 -10.88 -11.52
N SER A 14 1.35 -10.05 -12.19
CA SER A 14 0.85 -10.29 -13.54
C SER A 14 1.80 -9.77 -14.62
N ASN A 15 3.02 -9.43 -14.25
CA ASN A 15 4.08 -8.97 -15.13
C ASN A 15 3.72 -7.72 -15.94
N ARG A 16 2.94 -6.82 -15.36
CA ARG A 16 2.51 -5.59 -16.02
C ARG A 16 3.51 -4.47 -15.82
N HIS A 17 3.80 -3.75 -16.91
CA HIS A 17 4.69 -2.61 -16.91
C HIS A 17 3.89 -1.33 -16.60
N PRO A 18 4.46 -0.34 -15.93
CA PRO A 18 5.81 -0.28 -15.37
C PRO A 18 5.92 -0.84 -13.94
N PHE A 19 4.87 -1.50 -13.45
CA PHE A 19 4.77 -1.94 -12.04
C PHE A 19 5.85 -2.94 -11.68
N VAL A 20 6.09 -3.94 -12.54
CA VAL A 20 7.05 -5.00 -12.25
C VAL A 20 8.47 -4.46 -12.15
N GLU A 21 8.88 -3.57 -13.05
CA GLU A 21 10.25 -3.02 -13.02
C GLU A 21 10.48 -2.14 -11.81
N GLU A 22 9.54 -1.25 -11.51
CA GLU A 22 9.72 -0.34 -10.38
C GLU A 22 9.65 -1.08 -9.05
N LEU A 23 8.76 -2.05 -8.92
CA LEU A 23 8.69 -2.86 -7.71
C LEU A 23 9.98 -3.66 -7.51
N ASP A 24 10.51 -4.28 -8.57
CA ASP A 24 11.79 -4.99 -8.50
C ASP A 24 12.91 -4.07 -8.04
N ARG A 25 12.95 -2.85 -8.57
CA ARG A 25 13.96 -1.86 -8.17
C ARG A 25 13.85 -1.51 -6.68
N LEU A 26 12.63 -1.30 -6.20
CA LEU A 26 12.41 -1.01 -4.77
C LEU A 26 12.77 -2.19 -3.88
N LEU A 27 12.45 -3.41 -4.30
CA LEU A 27 12.81 -4.62 -3.56
C LEU A 27 14.32 -4.81 -3.49
N ASP A 28 15.01 -4.61 -4.60
CA ASP A 28 16.48 -4.71 -4.64
C ASP A 28 17.14 -3.68 -3.72
N GLY A 29 16.56 -2.50 -3.60
CA GLY A 29 17.05 -1.44 -2.73
C GLY A 29 16.57 -1.54 -1.28
N GLU A 30 15.83 -2.58 -0.93
CA GLU A 30 15.23 -2.75 0.41
C GLU A 30 14.39 -1.54 0.83
N GLU A 31 13.63 -0.97 -0.12
CA GLU A 31 12.83 0.23 0.10
C GLU A 31 11.34 -0.06 0.27
N VAL A 32 10.92 -1.33 0.26
CA VAL A 32 9.52 -1.72 0.42
C VAL A 32 9.19 -1.92 1.89
N THR A 33 8.11 -1.29 2.33
CA THR A 33 7.54 -1.50 3.66
C THR A 33 6.26 -2.33 3.54
N GLY A 34 6.10 -3.31 4.42
CA GLY A 34 4.92 -4.16 4.47
C GLY A 34 3.82 -3.61 5.39
N HIS A 35 2.65 -4.22 5.31
CA HIS A 35 1.50 -3.90 6.15
C HIS A 35 0.63 -5.15 6.32
N ASP A 36 0.13 -5.37 7.52
CA ASP A 36 -0.68 -6.55 7.83
C ASP A 36 -1.91 -6.68 6.93
N LEU A 37 -2.57 -5.56 6.61
CA LEU A 37 -3.76 -5.59 5.76
C LEU A 37 -3.43 -5.96 4.32
N ILE A 38 -2.26 -5.57 3.83
CA ILE A 38 -1.80 -5.97 2.50
C ILE A 38 -1.46 -7.47 2.50
N TYR A 39 -0.79 -7.94 3.55
CA TYR A 39 -0.54 -9.37 3.70
C TYR A 39 -1.84 -10.16 3.62
N GLY A 40 -2.87 -9.73 4.36
CA GLY A 40 -4.17 -10.38 4.36
C GLY A 40 -4.83 -10.40 2.98
N GLU A 41 -4.74 -9.29 2.24
CA GLU A 41 -5.29 -9.23 0.88
C GLU A 41 -4.55 -10.13 -0.10
N LEU A 42 -3.22 -10.19 0.00
CA LEU A 42 -2.41 -11.09 -0.83
C LEU A 42 -2.71 -12.55 -0.49
N LEU A 43 -2.90 -12.86 0.78
CA LEU A 43 -3.23 -14.21 1.25
C LEU A 43 -4.61 -14.66 0.75
N ILE A 44 -5.63 -13.85 0.96
CA ILE A 44 -7.01 -14.23 0.61
C ILE A 44 -7.20 -14.33 -0.90
N GLY A 45 -6.44 -13.58 -1.67
CA GLY A 45 -6.47 -13.62 -3.13
C GLY A 45 -5.58 -14.68 -3.76
N ASP A 46 -4.89 -15.50 -2.97
CA ASP A 46 -3.97 -16.49 -3.49
C ASP A 46 -4.71 -17.70 -4.06
N LEU A 47 -4.59 -17.89 -5.37
CA LEU A 47 -5.12 -19.05 -6.08
C LEU A 47 -4.12 -20.22 -6.15
N GLY A 48 -2.99 -20.09 -5.45
CA GLY A 48 -1.84 -20.98 -5.48
C GLY A 48 -0.63 -20.29 -6.10
N GLY A 49 0.54 -20.41 -5.46
CA GLY A 49 1.79 -19.85 -5.99
C GLY A 49 2.34 -18.62 -5.28
N ARG A 50 1.68 -18.13 -4.24
CA ARG A 50 2.18 -16.97 -3.47
C ARG A 50 2.91 -17.35 -2.17
N LYS A 51 3.14 -18.62 -1.94
CA LYS A 51 3.72 -19.11 -0.67
C LYS A 51 5.06 -18.43 -0.36
N GLU A 52 5.95 -18.35 -1.34
CA GLU A 52 7.27 -17.75 -1.16
C GLU A 52 7.17 -16.23 -0.96
N LEU A 53 6.31 -15.57 -1.74
CA LEU A 53 6.08 -14.14 -1.58
C LEU A 53 5.56 -13.84 -0.18
N LEU A 54 4.57 -14.58 0.30
CA LEU A 54 3.98 -14.35 1.62
C LEU A 54 5.00 -14.56 2.73
N ALA A 55 5.87 -15.57 2.60
CA ALA A 55 6.95 -15.79 3.55
C ALA A 55 7.95 -14.64 3.54
N THR A 56 8.34 -14.18 2.37
CA THR A 56 9.26 -13.05 2.22
C THR A 56 8.65 -11.75 2.75
N TYR A 57 7.37 -11.53 2.50
CA TYR A 57 6.65 -10.32 2.92
C TYR A 57 6.73 -10.09 4.43
N THR A 58 6.70 -11.16 5.22
CA THR A 58 6.79 -11.05 6.69
C THR A 58 8.14 -10.52 7.17
N HIS A 59 9.17 -10.56 6.32
CA HIS A 59 10.51 -10.07 6.66
C HIS A 59 10.74 -8.61 6.28
N PHE A 60 9.82 -7.98 5.56
CA PHE A 60 9.92 -6.54 5.29
C PHE A 60 9.75 -5.75 6.58
N ALA A 61 10.34 -4.55 6.62
CA ALA A 61 9.96 -3.59 7.64
C ALA A 61 8.45 -3.35 7.56
N GLN A 62 7.77 -3.29 8.69
CA GLN A 62 6.31 -3.22 8.72
C GLN A 62 5.85 -1.82 9.13
N ALA A 63 4.89 -1.27 8.39
CA ALA A 63 4.19 -0.07 8.79
C ALA A 63 3.27 -0.38 9.98
N ALA A 64 3.03 0.61 10.81
CA ALA A 64 2.12 0.46 11.93
C ALA A 64 0.68 0.23 11.41
N THR A 65 0.02 -0.80 11.94
CA THR A 65 -1.42 -0.99 11.76
C THR A 65 -2.10 -0.16 12.83
N LEU A 66 -2.86 0.85 12.42
CA LEU A 66 -3.49 1.76 13.37
C LEU A 66 -4.78 1.15 13.94
N PRO A 67 -5.15 1.51 15.18
CA PRO A 67 -6.43 1.08 15.74
C PRO A 67 -7.60 1.56 14.89
N HIS A 68 -8.64 0.76 14.84
CA HIS A 68 -9.87 1.08 14.08
C HIS A 68 -10.39 2.48 14.40
N GLN A 69 -10.47 2.82 15.69
CA GLN A 69 -11.03 4.09 16.12
C GLN A 69 -10.20 5.30 15.67
N ASP A 70 -8.89 5.14 15.56
CA ASP A 70 -8.00 6.20 15.07
C ASP A 70 -8.25 6.47 13.59
N VAL A 71 -8.48 5.42 12.82
CA VAL A 71 -8.77 5.56 11.39
C VAL A 71 -10.17 6.16 11.19
N VAL A 72 -11.15 5.78 12.01
CA VAL A 72 -12.48 6.42 12.01
C VAL A 72 -12.35 7.93 12.26
N ALA A 73 -11.61 8.31 13.28
CA ALA A 73 -11.39 9.73 13.60
C ALA A 73 -10.69 10.48 12.47
N PHE A 74 -9.73 9.83 11.81
CA PHE A 74 -9.03 10.40 10.67
C PHE A 74 -10.00 10.67 9.50
N VAL A 75 -10.84 9.68 9.15
CA VAL A 75 -11.82 9.82 8.06
C VAL A 75 -12.81 10.94 8.38
N GLU A 76 -13.34 10.96 9.59
CA GLU A 76 -14.32 11.98 9.99
C GLU A 76 -13.70 13.37 10.06
N GLY A 77 -12.53 13.49 10.68
CA GLY A 77 -11.85 14.77 10.85
C GLY A 77 -11.40 15.40 9.55
N ARG A 78 -11.05 14.60 8.56
CA ARG A 78 -10.59 15.07 7.24
C ARG A 78 -11.67 14.97 6.17
N ARG A 79 -12.88 14.53 6.52
CA ARG A 79 -14.02 14.41 5.60
C ARG A 79 -13.69 13.58 4.36
N LEU A 80 -13.11 12.39 4.58
CA LEU A 80 -12.68 11.52 3.48
C LEU A 80 -13.78 10.60 2.97
N HIS A 81 -14.93 10.58 3.63
CA HIS A 81 -16.06 9.72 3.26
C HIS A 81 -16.67 10.12 1.91
N GLY A 82 -17.26 9.15 1.23
CA GLY A 82 -17.98 9.38 -0.03
C GLY A 82 -17.09 9.66 -1.24
N ARG A 83 -15.78 9.45 -1.13
CA ARG A 83 -14.82 9.76 -2.21
C ARG A 83 -14.42 8.54 -3.05
N GLY A 84 -15.05 7.39 -2.82
CA GLY A 84 -14.80 6.17 -3.60
C GLY A 84 -13.55 5.41 -3.20
N VAL A 85 -12.95 5.72 -2.07
CA VAL A 85 -11.79 5.02 -1.51
C VAL A 85 -12.29 4.02 -0.46
N GLY A 86 -11.76 2.79 -0.50
CA GLY A 86 -12.19 1.73 0.41
C GLY A 86 -11.60 1.86 1.81
N TRP A 87 -12.18 1.11 2.76
CA TRP A 87 -11.77 1.16 4.16
C TRP A 87 -10.31 0.75 4.37
N ILE A 88 -9.87 -0.33 3.72
CA ILE A 88 -8.48 -0.77 3.80
C ILE A 88 -7.55 0.31 3.24
N ASP A 89 -7.95 0.95 2.14
CA ASP A 89 -7.15 2.00 1.52
C ASP A 89 -6.92 3.19 2.46
N VAL A 90 -7.95 3.61 3.21
CA VAL A 90 -7.75 4.70 4.19
C VAL A 90 -6.88 4.27 5.36
N HIS A 91 -6.92 2.99 5.75
CA HIS A 91 -5.97 2.44 6.72
C HIS A 91 -4.52 2.56 6.22
N LEU A 92 -4.28 2.21 4.97
CA LEU A 92 -2.95 2.31 4.38
C LEU A 92 -2.47 3.75 4.30
N LEU A 93 -3.36 4.66 3.91
CA LEU A 93 -3.06 6.08 3.86
C LEU A 93 -2.67 6.61 5.25
N ALA A 94 -3.48 6.30 6.25
CA ALA A 94 -3.20 6.73 7.62
C ALA A 94 -1.88 6.15 8.14
N SER A 95 -1.60 4.88 7.87
CA SER A 95 -0.35 4.24 8.24
C SER A 95 0.85 4.90 7.57
N ALA A 96 0.73 5.25 6.28
CA ALA A 96 1.80 5.93 5.56
C ALA A 96 2.09 7.30 6.16
N ILE A 97 1.07 8.05 6.52
CA ILE A 97 1.23 9.37 7.16
C ILE A 97 1.94 9.23 8.51
N VAL A 98 1.47 8.33 9.35
CA VAL A 98 2.02 8.16 10.71
C VAL A 98 3.45 7.62 10.66
N SER A 99 3.75 6.71 9.73
CA SER A 99 5.06 6.07 9.63
C SER A 99 6.05 6.82 8.74
N GLY A 100 5.64 7.95 8.15
CA GLY A 100 6.54 8.75 7.30
C GLY A 100 6.91 8.05 6.00
N LEU A 101 5.98 7.30 5.41
CA LEU A 101 6.19 6.54 4.18
C LEU A 101 5.52 7.23 3.00
N LYS A 102 5.97 6.90 1.78
CA LYS A 102 5.21 7.18 0.57
C LYS A 102 4.29 6.00 0.28
N LEU A 103 3.09 6.27 -0.21
CA LEU A 103 2.11 5.26 -0.58
C LEU A 103 2.06 5.14 -2.11
N TRP A 104 2.33 3.94 -2.61
CA TRP A 104 2.25 3.63 -4.04
C TRP A 104 1.02 2.78 -4.31
N THR A 105 0.10 3.32 -5.09
CA THR A 105 -1.14 2.65 -5.49
C THR A 105 -1.38 2.83 -6.99
N ALA A 106 -2.07 1.88 -7.59
CA ALA A 106 -2.54 1.98 -8.97
C ALA A 106 -3.96 2.56 -9.05
N ASP A 107 -4.63 2.76 -7.92
CA ASP A 107 -5.97 3.35 -7.89
C ASP A 107 -5.87 4.88 -7.95
N PRO A 108 -6.42 5.53 -9.00
CA PRO A 108 -6.32 6.98 -9.15
C PRO A 108 -6.96 7.77 -7.99
N ARG A 109 -8.01 7.23 -7.37
CA ARG A 109 -8.69 7.90 -6.26
C ARG A 109 -7.83 7.91 -5.01
N LEU A 110 -7.23 6.77 -4.68
CA LEU A 110 -6.32 6.69 -3.54
C LEU A 110 -5.04 7.49 -3.80
N SER A 111 -4.52 7.44 -5.02
CA SER A 111 -3.35 8.23 -5.41
C SER A 111 -3.59 9.72 -5.23
N ALA A 112 -4.74 10.23 -5.68
CA ALA A 112 -5.12 11.62 -5.51
C ALA A 112 -5.22 12.00 -4.03
N MET A 113 -5.81 11.14 -3.21
CA MET A 113 -5.93 11.35 -1.78
C MET A 113 -4.55 11.37 -1.11
N ALA A 114 -3.66 10.45 -1.48
CA ALA A 114 -2.28 10.41 -0.98
C ALA A 114 -1.53 11.70 -1.36
N ASN A 115 -1.77 12.23 -2.54
CA ASN A 115 -1.17 13.49 -2.97
C ASN A 115 -1.62 14.67 -2.08
N GLU A 116 -2.89 14.70 -1.68
CA GLU A 116 -3.40 15.75 -0.78
C GLU A 116 -2.64 15.77 0.55
N PHE A 117 -2.19 14.62 1.03
CA PHE A 117 -1.44 14.50 2.29
C PHE A 117 0.08 14.50 2.09
N GLY A 118 0.54 14.69 0.86
CA GLY A 118 1.98 14.75 0.57
C GLY A 118 2.70 13.42 0.68
N VAL A 119 1.99 12.29 0.60
CA VAL A 119 2.56 10.94 0.75
C VAL A 119 2.45 10.09 -0.51
N GLU A 120 2.04 10.66 -1.63
CA GLU A 120 1.96 9.92 -2.90
C GLU A 120 3.36 9.53 -3.38
N TYR A 121 3.53 8.25 -3.68
CA TYR A 121 4.72 7.78 -4.40
C TYR A 121 4.50 7.94 -5.89
N ARG A 122 5.40 8.65 -6.55
CA ARG A 122 5.38 8.84 -7.99
C ARG A 122 6.52 8.07 -8.63
N LEU A 123 6.21 7.41 -9.75
CA LEU A 123 7.23 6.73 -10.54
C LEU A 123 8.26 7.74 -11.04
N PRO A 124 9.56 7.38 -11.02
CA PRO A 124 10.58 8.23 -11.65
C PRO A 124 10.31 8.41 -13.13
N ASN A 125 10.59 9.58 -13.63
CA ASN A 125 10.48 9.86 -15.08
C ASN A 125 11.66 9.26 -15.84
#